data_b652003952134b1b200749c15c5e97a8
#
_entry.id   b652003952134b1b200749c15c5e97a8
#
_cell.length_a   1.000
_cell.length_b   1.000
_cell.length_c   1.000
_cell.angle_alpha   90.00
_cell.angle_beta   90.00
_cell.angle_gamma   90.00
#
_symmetry.space_group_name_H-M   'P 1'
#
loop_
_entity.id
_entity.type
_entity.pdbx_description
1 polymer ?
#
loop_
_entity_poly.entity_id
_entity_poly.type
_entity_poly.pdbx_seq_one_letter_code
_entity_poly.pdbx_strand_id
1 'polypeptide(L)'
;DGFMSAVQLPARTITDGPVPKHTQLHDILEELCRTTLKPGDILPGERLLEETYGVSRITVRRAIGDLVAAGKLRRVRGKGTFVAPNPLVSRLHLASFSDEMGAQDVTASSKILTSGRSSAPEDAALFFDTPAQTEHIHLRRLRLGDGEPYSIDDGWYNSTYAPSLLENDTYNSVYAILDSVFNVPITDADQTVSAISADADTAPLLDVPVGTPLLHIVRYSRSGDRPVEWCSSVYRTDRYRLTTRVARENSI
;
A
#
# COMPACT_ATOMS: atom_id res chain seq x y z
N ASP A 1 27.92 -14.78 -12.71
CA ASP A 1 27.73 -14.40 -14.13
C ASP A 1 26.26 -14.49 -14.46
N GLY A 2 25.50 -13.44 -14.11
CA GLY A 2 24.08 -13.30 -14.44
C GLY A 2 23.94 -12.49 -15.74
N PHE A 3 23.66 -13.14 -16.83
CA PHE A 3 23.26 -12.50 -18.08
C PHE A 3 22.04 -11.61 -17.83
N MET A 4 22.25 -10.29 -17.74
CA MET A 4 21.17 -9.33 -17.96
C MET A 4 20.67 -9.52 -19.39
N SER A 5 19.53 -10.21 -19.55
CA SER A 5 18.82 -10.22 -20.82
C SER A 5 18.55 -8.77 -21.20
N ALA A 6 19.11 -8.33 -22.32
CA ALA A 6 18.92 -6.96 -22.79
C ALA A 6 17.41 -6.73 -22.99
N VAL A 7 16.84 -5.82 -22.22
CA VAL A 7 15.43 -5.44 -22.36
C VAL A 7 15.21 -4.96 -23.78
N GLN A 8 14.38 -5.65 -24.54
CA GLN A 8 14.06 -5.30 -25.93
C GLN A 8 13.14 -4.08 -25.89
N LEU A 9 13.69 -2.93 -26.32
CA LEU A 9 12.94 -1.69 -26.42
C LEU A 9 11.92 -1.77 -27.56
N PRO A 10 10.69 -1.21 -27.38
CA PRO A 10 9.68 -1.17 -28.43
C PRO A 10 10.20 -0.45 -29.68
N ALA A 11 10.02 -1.09 -30.85
CA ALA A 11 10.40 -0.50 -32.15
C ALA A 11 9.35 0.54 -32.57
N ARG A 12 9.41 1.73 -31.94
CA ARG A 12 8.56 2.88 -32.29
C ARG A 12 9.43 4.06 -32.70
N THR A 13 8.95 4.86 -33.67
CA THR A 13 9.63 6.07 -34.14
C THR A 13 8.96 7.29 -33.48
N ILE A 14 9.75 8.16 -32.88
CA ILE A 14 9.29 9.45 -32.37
C ILE A 14 9.49 10.50 -33.47
N THR A 15 8.43 11.21 -33.83
CA THR A 15 8.42 12.18 -34.93
C THR A 15 8.06 13.59 -34.42
N ASP A 16 8.44 14.58 -35.25
CA ASP A 16 7.95 15.94 -35.05
C ASP A 16 6.47 16.01 -35.50
N GLY A 17 5.63 16.62 -34.63
CA GLY A 17 4.19 16.68 -34.88
C GLY A 17 3.43 17.36 -33.75
N PRO A 18 2.09 17.29 -33.78
CA PRO A 18 1.24 17.93 -32.78
C PRO A 18 1.40 17.35 -31.36
N VAL A 19 1.87 16.09 -31.25
CA VAL A 19 2.16 15.45 -29.97
C VAL A 19 3.62 15.68 -29.61
N PRO A 20 3.94 16.32 -28.47
CA PRO A 20 5.30 16.58 -28.07
C PRO A 20 6.13 15.29 -27.93
N LYS A 21 7.41 15.32 -28.30
CA LYS A 21 8.31 14.15 -28.25
C LYS A 21 8.40 13.51 -26.86
N HIS A 22 8.36 14.30 -25.79
CA HIS A 22 8.37 13.76 -24.42
C HIS A 22 7.08 12.97 -24.10
N THR A 23 5.93 13.38 -24.65
CA THR A 23 4.66 12.66 -24.49
C THR A 23 4.70 11.34 -25.28
N GLN A 24 5.21 11.35 -26.51
CA GLN A 24 5.38 10.13 -27.29
C GLN A 24 6.31 9.13 -26.58
N LEU A 25 7.43 9.59 -26.03
CA LEU A 25 8.36 8.76 -25.27
C LEU A 25 7.73 8.26 -23.95
N HIS A 26 6.96 9.11 -23.25
CA HIS A 26 6.20 8.72 -22.08
C HIS A 26 5.30 7.52 -22.37
N ASP A 27 4.53 7.56 -23.45
CA ASP A 27 3.60 6.49 -23.81
C ASP A 27 4.34 5.18 -24.18
N ILE A 28 5.50 5.29 -24.83
CA ILE A 28 6.36 4.13 -25.14
C ILE A 28 6.89 3.50 -23.84
N LEU A 29 7.37 4.32 -22.92
CA LEU A 29 7.92 3.83 -21.65
C LEU A 29 6.82 3.28 -20.73
N GLU A 30 5.63 3.88 -20.72
CA GLU A 30 4.48 3.35 -19.98
C GLU A 30 4.05 1.99 -20.51
N GLU A 31 4.00 1.81 -21.83
CA GLU A 31 3.72 0.52 -22.44
C GLU A 31 4.79 -0.52 -22.08
N LEU A 32 6.08 -0.15 -22.14
CA LEU A 32 7.18 -1.02 -21.74
C LEU A 32 7.05 -1.50 -20.28
N CYS A 33 6.69 -0.59 -19.37
CA CYS A 33 6.45 -0.92 -17.98
C CYS A 33 5.22 -1.83 -17.77
N ARG A 34 4.23 -1.74 -18.65
CA ARG A 34 3.00 -2.52 -18.58
C ARG A 34 3.13 -3.91 -19.17
N THR A 35 3.92 -4.08 -20.23
CA THR A 35 3.94 -5.31 -21.06
C THR A 35 5.21 -6.15 -20.91
N THR A 36 6.33 -5.53 -20.60
CA THR A 36 7.65 -6.17 -20.68
C THR A 36 8.39 -6.17 -19.34
N LEU A 37 8.40 -5.02 -18.67
CA LEU A 37 9.06 -4.86 -17.36
C LEU A 37 8.12 -5.22 -16.22
N LYS A 38 8.69 -5.78 -15.16
CA LYS A 38 7.98 -6.10 -13.92
C LYS A 38 8.30 -5.05 -12.84
N PRO A 39 7.46 -4.90 -11.82
CA PRO A 39 7.79 -4.12 -10.64
C PRO A 39 9.17 -4.51 -10.08
N GLY A 40 10.02 -3.51 -9.84
CA GLY A 40 11.39 -3.71 -9.39
C GLY A 40 12.44 -3.83 -10.50
N ASP A 41 12.05 -4.04 -11.75
CA ASP A 41 12.99 -4.04 -12.87
C ASP A 41 13.58 -2.65 -13.11
N ILE A 42 14.84 -2.62 -13.53
CA ILE A 42 15.51 -1.38 -13.87
C ILE A 42 15.09 -0.91 -15.29
N LEU A 43 14.74 0.37 -15.39
CA LEU A 43 14.49 1.01 -16.68
C LEU A 43 15.82 1.17 -17.43
N PRO A 44 15.85 0.97 -18.77
CA PRO A 44 17.01 1.27 -19.59
C PRO A 44 17.56 2.69 -19.35
N GLY A 45 18.87 2.83 -19.33
CA GLY A 45 19.53 4.10 -19.01
C GLY A 45 19.15 5.23 -19.95
N GLU A 46 19.13 6.47 -19.45
CA GLU A 46 18.76 7.68 -20.21
C GLU A 46 19.51 7.76 -21.55
N ARG A 47 20.83 7.46 -21.56
CA ARG A 47 21.64 7.48 -22.79
C ARG A 47 21.16 6.48 -23.84
N LEU A 48 20.82 5.26 -23.46
CA LEU A 48 20.29 4.26 -24.37
C LEU A 48 18.95 4.70 -24.97
N LEU A 49 18.08 5.33 -24.16
CA LEU A 49 16.81 5.88 -24.63
C LEU A 49 16.99 7.04 -25.60
N GLU A 50 17.97 7.94 -25.33
CA GLU A 50 18.35 9.03 -26.26
C GLU A 50 18.77 8.48 -27.63
N GLU A 51 19.69 7.51 -27.63
CA GLU A 51 20.22 6.88 -28.83
C GLU A 51 19.16 6.08 -29.62
N THR A 52 18.31 5.30 -28.89
CA THR A 52 17.30 4.44 -29.52
C THR A 52 16.18 5.24 -30.19
N TYR A 53 15.73 6.31 -29.55
CA TYR A 53 14.58 7.07 -30.02
C TYR A 53 14.92 8.39 -30.70
N GLY A 54 16.21 8.74 -30.78
CA GLY A 54 16.67 9.95 -31.45
C GLY A 54 16.16 11.24 -30.78
N VAL A 55 16.03 11.25 -29.47
CA VAL A 55 15.51 12.39 -28.69
C VAL A 55 16.58 12.99 -27.76
N SER A 56 16.38 14.26 -27.37
CA SER A 56 17.30 14.91 -26.45
C SER A 56 17.19 14.35 -25.03
N ARG A 57 18.29 14.50 -24.26
CA ARG A 57 18.33 14.14 -22.84
C ARG A 57 17.24 14.81 -22.01
N ILE A 58 16.93 16.08 -22.32
CA ILE A 58 15.87 16.83 -21.65
C ILE A 58 14.51 16.14 -21.90
N THR A 59 14.27 15.70 -23.13
CA THR A 59 13.05 14.96 -23.51
C THR A 59 12.92 13.65 -22.72
N VAL A 60 14.03 12.88 -22.63
CA VAL A 60 14.06 11.63 -21.86
C VAL A 60 13.78 11.88 -20.38
N ARG A 61 14.48 12.86 -19.79
CA ARG A 61 14.32 13.19 -18.35
C ARG A 61 12.92 13.69 -18.01
N ARG A 62 12.29 14.42 -18.93
CA ARG A 62 10.90 14.86 -18.76
C ARG A 62 9.93 13.69 -18.80
N ALA A 63 10.02 12.82 -19.79
CA ALA A 63 9.17 11.64 -19.90
C ALA A 63 9.30 10.71 -18.67
N ILE A 64 10.52 10.47 -18.22
CA ILE A 64 10.77 9.71 -16.97
C ILE A 64 10.23 10.45 -15.75
N GLY A 65 10.41 11.77 -15.68
CA GLY A 65 9.90 12.60 -14.58
C GLY A 65 8.38 12.55 -14.45
N ASP A 66 7.66 12.60 -15.57
CA ASP A 66 6.21 12.49 -15.63
C ASP A 66 5.74 11.12 -15.13
N LEU A 67 6.43 10.01 -15.51
CA LEU A 67 6.13 8.66 -15.02
C LEU A 67 6.48 8.48 -13.53
N VAL A 68 7.52 9.14 -13.03
CA VAL A 68 7.83 9.15 -11.59
C VAL A 68 6.76 9.92 -10.82
N ALA A 69 6.33 11.08 -11.32
CA ALA A 69 5.25 11.86 -10.71
C ALA A 69 3.92 11.09 -10.71
N ALA A 70 3.67 10.27 -11.74
CA ALA A 70 2.51 9.39 -11.82
C ALA A 70 2.63 8.10 -10.97
N GLY A 71 3.75 7.90 -10.25
CA GLY A 71 3.99 6.70 -9.43
C GLY A 71 4.23 5.42 -10.23
N LYS A 72 4.54 5.51 -11.52
CA LYS A 72 4.86 4.37 -12.39
C LYS A 72 6.32 3.95 -12.31
N LEU A 73 7.18 4.91 -12.06
CA LEU A 73 8.61 4.73 -11.90
C LEU A 73 9.09 5.34 -10.58
N ARG A 74 10.21 4.84 -10.05
CA ARG A 74 10.91 5.43 -8.90
C ARG A 74 12.39 5.61 -9.22
N ARG A 75 12.97 6.74 -8.80
CA ARG A 75 14.42 6.98 -8.90
C ARG A 75 15.11 6.53 -7.63
N VAL A 76 16.20 5.79 -7.78
CA VAL A 76 17.08 5.41 -6.68
C VAL A 76 18.45 6.05 -6.95
N ARG A 77 18.86 6.97 -6.07
CA ARG A 77 20.12 7.69 -6.23
C ARG A 77 21.31 6.73 -6.38
N GLY A 78 22.07 6.91 -7.45
CA GLY A 78 23.25 6.08 -7.74
C GLY A 78 22.95 4.68 -8.27
N LYS A 79 21.68 4.26 -8.34
CA LYS A 79 21.29 2.91 -8.82
C LYS A 79 20.48 2.92 -10.11
N GLY A 80 19.76 4.01 -10.40
CA GLY A 80 18.97 4.15 -11.63
C GLY A 80 17.48 4.42 -11.38
N THR A 81 16.70 4.22 -12.42
CA THR A 81 15.24 4.33 -12.40
C THR A 81 14.64 2.93 -12.49
N PHE A 82 13.69 2.64 -11.63
CA PHE A 82 13.06 1.32 -11.51
C PHE A 82 11.55 1.42 -11.74
N VAL A 83 10.95 0.36 -12.25
CA VAL A 83 9.50 0.23 -12.31
C VAL A 83 8.97 0.20 -10.88
N ALA A 84 8.07 1.12 -10.57
CA ALA A 84 7.42 1.14 -9.27
C ALA A 84 6.45 -0.04 -9.14
N PRO A 85 6.25 -0.59 -7.93
CA PRO A 85 5.18 -1.54 -7.72
C PRO A 85 3.84 -0.88 -8.09
N ASN A 86 2.95 -1.65 -8.72
CA ASN A 86 1.60 -1.16 -8.95
C ASN A 86 0.95 -0.83 -7.59
N PRO A 87 0.29 0.32 -7.46
CA PRO A 87 -0.43 0.60 -6.23
C PRO A 87 -1.45 -0.50 -5.96
N LEU A 88 -1.46 -1.03 -4.74
CA LEU A 88 -2.51 -1.92 -4.30
C LEU A 88 -3.84 -1.17 -4.37
N VAL A 89 -4.81 -1.70 -5.09
CA VAL A 89 -6.15 -1.12 -5.19
C VAL A 89 -7.07 -1.87 -4.25
N SER A 90 -7.38 -1.25 -3.10
CA SER A 90 -8.42 -1.75 -2.22
C SER A 90 -9.80 -1.35 -2.76
N ARG A 91 -10.68 -2.34 -2.90
CA ARG A 91 -12.10 -2.10 -3.07
C ARG A 91 -12.72 -2.01 -1.68
N LEU A 92 -13.71 -1.13 -1.48
CA LEU A 92 -14.43 -1.02 -0.22
C LEU A 92 -15.22 -2.32 0.05
N HIS A 93 -14.52 -3.34 0.50
CA HIS A 93 -15.06 -4.57 1.04
C HIS A 93 -14.24 -4.94 2.28
N LEU A 94 -14.86 -5.70 3.17
CA LEU A 94 -14.21 -6.14 4.39
C LEU A 94 -13.23 -7.28 4.07
N ALA A 95 -11.97 -6.92 3.88
CA ALA A 95 -10.87 -7.86 3.68
C ALA A 95 -9.70 -7.51 4.60
N SER A 96 -8.93 -8.51 4.98
CA SER A 96 -7.65 -8.26 5.64
C SER A 96 -6.61 -7.73 4.66
N PHE A 97 -5.57 -7.06 5.17
CA PHE A 97 -4.43 -6.64 4.36
C PHE A 97 -3.83 -7.81 3.57
N SER A 98 -3.73 -8.99 4.20
CA SER A 98 -3.18 -10.19 3.54
C SER A 98 -4.07 -10.68 2.39
N ASP A 99 -5.40 -10.60 2.54
CA ASP A 99 -6.34 -10.98 1.49
C ASP A 99 -6.27 -10.01 0.30
N GLU A 100 -6.18 -8.71 0.58
CA GLU A 100 -6.05 -7.68 -0.46
C GLU A 100 -4.74 -7.82 -1.25
N MET A 101 -3.64 -8.11 -0.56
CA MET A 101 -2.33 -8.36 -1.19
C MET A 101 -2.36 -9.63 -2.05
N GLY A 102 -2.85 -10.74 -1.50
CA GLY A 102 -2.95 -12.02 -2.21
C GLY A 102 -3.81 -11.95 -3.46
N ALA A 103 -4.90 -11.17 -3.44
CA ALA A 103 -5.75 -10.94 -4.60
C ALA A 103 -5.07 -10.19 -5.75
N GLN A 104 -3.89 -9.60 -5.52
CA GLN A 104 -3.12 -8.83 -6.49
C GLN A 104 -1.71 -9.41 -6.71
N ASP A 105 -1.50 -10.68 -6.36
CA ASP A 105 -0.23 -11.41 -6.48
C ASP A 105 0.95 -10.72 -5.75
N VAL A 106 0.67 -10.03 -4.64
CA VAL A 106 1.67 -9.41 -3.77
C VAL A 106 1.84 -10.25 -2.52
N THR A 107 3.07 -10.59 -2.19
CA THR A 107 3.39 -11.36 -0.98
C THR A 107 3.33 -10.46 0.25
N ALA A 108 2.31 -10.66 1.10
CA ALA A 108 2.16 -9.95 2.35
C ALA A 108 3.10 -10.50 3.43
N SER A 109 3.71 -9.59 4.19
CA SER A 109 4.44 -9.91 5.42
C SER A 109 4.32 -8.78 6.43
N SER A 110 4.79 -9.00 7.66
CA SER A 110 4.71 -7.98 8.71
C SER A 110 5.96 -7.98 9.59
N LYS A 111 6.26 -6.79 10.11
CA LYS A 111 7.15 -6.64 11.27
C LYS A 111 6.32 -6.14 12.44
N ILE A 112 6.41 -6.81 13.59
CA ILE A 112 5.75 -6.37 14.82
C ILE A 112 6.56 -5.22 15.40
N LEU A 113 5.92 -4.04 15.55
CA LEU A 113 6.51 -2.85 16.15
C LEU A 113 6.20 -2.79 17.64
N THR A 114 4.98 -3.17 18.04
CA THR A 114 4.53 -3.25 19.42
C THR A 114 3.56 -4.41 19.57
N SER A 115 3.69 -5.16 20.65
CA SER A 115 2.81 -6.27 21.00
C SER A 115 2.69 -6.36 22.52
N GLY A 116 1.47 -6.35 23.06
CA GLY A 116 1.27 -6.42 24.49
C GLY A 116 -0.18 -6.17 24.91
N ARG A 117 -0.37 -5.95 26.19
CA ARG A 117 -1.64 -5.54 26.80
C ARG A 117 -1.47 -4.16 27.43
N SER A 118 -2.43 -3.29 27.19
CA SER A 118 -2.48 -1.97 27.82
C SER A 118 -3.88 -1.38 27.71
N SER A 119 -4.11 -0.25 28.39
CA SER A 119 -5.34 0.51 28.25
C SER A 119 -5.45 1.05 26.82
N ALA A 120 -6.59 0.80 26.19
CA ALA A 120 -6.84 1.25 24.82
C ALA A 120 -7.06 2.77 24.75
N PRO A 121 -6.87 3.40 23.58
CA PRO A 121 -7.31 4.76 23.32
C PRO A 121 -8.80 4.93 23.66
N GLU A 122 -9.20 6.15 24.01
CA GLU A 122 -10.56 6.45 24.43
C GLU A 122 -11.61 5.97 23.43
N ASP A 123 -11.41 6.23 22.13
CA ASP A 123 -12.32 5.80 21.06
C ASP A 123 -12.46 4.28 21.01
N ALA A 124 -11.37 3.53 21.21
CA ALA A 124 -11.39 2.08 21.24
C ALA A 124 -12.10 1.55 22.50
N ALA A 125 -11.83 2.12 23.66
CA ALA A 125 -12.49 1.74 24.92
C ALA A 125 -14.01 2.00 24.85
N LEU A 126 -14.43 3.14 24.32
CA LEU A 126 -15.83 3.48 24.09
C LEU A 126 -16.49 2.49 23.11
N PHE A 127 -15.80 2.16 22.02
CA PHE A 127 -16.30 1.18 21.03
C PHE A 127 -16.44 -0.22 21.64
N PHE A 128 -15.49 -0.62 22.49
CA PHE A 128 -15.54 -1.92 23.17
C PHE A 128 -16.53 -1.98 24.32
N ASP A 129 -17.14 -0.84 24.69
CA ASP A 129 -18.04 -0.70 25.83
C ASP A 129 -17.37 -1.17 27.15
N THR A 130 -16.15 -0.70 27.38
CA THR A 130 -15.33 -1.08 28.54
C THR A 130 -14.83 0.14 29.28
N PRO A 131 -14.57 0.03 30.59
CA PRO A 131 -13.91 1.10 31.35
C PRO A 131 -12.55 1.47 30.72
N ALA A 132 -12.18 2.75 30.79
CA ALA A 132 -10.94 3.28 30.18
C ALA A 132 -9.66 2.58 30.67
N GLN A 133 -9.67 2.00 31.88
CA GLN A 133 -8.53 1.28 32.45
C GLN A 133 -8.47 -0.20 32.08
N THR A 134 -9.46 -0.70 31.32
CA THR A 134 -9.47 -2.10 30.88
C THR A 134 -8.33 -2.34 29.90
N GLU A 135 -7.51 -3.35 30.22
CA GLU A 135 -6.42 -3.75 29.33
C GLU A 135 -6.95 -4.60 28.17
N HIS A 136 -6.67 -4.13 26.98
CA HIS A 136 -6.93 -4.82 25.73
C HIS A 136 -5.63 -5.21 25.05
N ILE A 137 -5.71 -6.00 23.99
CA ILE A 137 -4.55 -6.42 23.22
C ILE A 137 -4.18 -5.29 22.26
N HIS A 138 -2.95 -4.83 22.35
CA HIS A 138 -2.33 -3.87 21.45
C HIS A 138 -1.36 -4.58 20.52
N LEU A 139 -1.55 -4.41 19.23
CA LEU A 139 -0.68 -4.96 18.18
C LEU A 139 -0.43 -3.91 17.11
N ARG A 140 0.77 -3.34 17.11
CA ARG A 140 1.20 -2.40 16.08
C ARG A 140 2.16 -3.09 15.12
N ARG A 141 1.87 -3.02 13.81
CA ARG A 141 2.62 -3.73 12.78
C ARG A 141 2.98 -2.83 11.60
N LEU A 142 4.21 -2.98 11.12
CA LEU A 142 4.58 -2.52 9.78
C LEU A 142 4.18 -3.61 8.79
N ARG A 143 3.31 -3.27 7.85
CA ARG A 143 2.83 -4.19 6.81
C ARG A 143 3.67 -4.01 5.54
N LEU A 144 4.13 -5.13 5.01
CA LEU A 144 5.00 -5.17 3.86
C LEU A 144 4.31 -5.91 2.70
N GLY A 145 4.53 -5.44 1.48
CA GLY A 145 4.21 -6.14 0.25
C GLY A 145 5.49 -6.36 -0.55
N ASP A 146 5.80 -7.60 -0.89
CA ASP A 146 7.07 -7.97 -1.52
C ASP A 146 8.32 -7.42 -0.81
N GLY A 147 8.26 -7.38 0.53
CA GLY A 147 9.33 -6.87 1.38
C GLY A 147 9.39 -5.35 1.53
N GLU A 148 8.52 -4.60 0.86
CA GLU A 148 8.51 -3.13 0.85
C GLU A 148 7.39 -2.57 1.76
N PRO A 149 7.63 -1.46 2.51
CA PRO A 149 6.62 -0.87 3.37
C PRO A 149 5.39 -0.37 2.60
N TYR A 150 4.20 -0.75 3.09
CA TYR A 150 2.90 -0.29 2.56
C TYR A 150 2.12 0.50 3.60
N SER A 151 2.04 -0.03 4.82
CA SER A 151 1.25 0.60 5.88
C SER A 151 1.79 0.28 7.27
N ILE A 152 1.33 1.09 8.24
CA ILE A 152 1.43 0.79 9.66
C ILE A 152 0.00 0.60 10.15
N ASP A 153 -0.28 -0.57 10.72
CA ASP A 153 -1.52 -0.87 11.42
C ASP A 153 -1.29 -0.74 12.93
N ASP A 154 -2.09 0.08 13.59
CA ASP A 154 -2.13 0.23 15.04
C ASP A 154 -3.46 -0.33 15.54
N GLY A 155 -3.48 -1.63 15.84
CA GLY A 155 -4.68 -2.39 16.14
C GLY A 155 -4.85 -2.65 17.64
N TRP A 156 -6.09 -2.48 18.08
CA TRP A 156 -6.55 -2.82 19.42
C TRP A 156 -7.65 -3.87 19.31
N TYR A 157 -7.51 -4.96 20.07
CA TYR A 157 -8.42 -6.10 20.03
C TYR A 157 -9.04 -6.32 21.40
N ASN A 158 -10.36 -6.49 21.40
CA ASN A 158 -11.12 -6.65 22.63
C ASN A 158 -10.73 -7.96 23.32
N SER A 159 -10.07 -7.85 24.49
CA SER A 159 -9.57 -9.00 25.26
C SER A 159 -10.68 -9.90 25.80
N THR A 160 -11.93 -9.45 25.81
CA THR A 160 -13.09 -10.28 26.17
C THR A 160 -13.32 -11.40 25.16
N TYR A 161 -13.09 -11.12 23.86
CA TYR A 161 -13.38 -12.07 22.77
C TYR A 161 -12.15 -12.79 22.24
N ALA A 162 -10.96 -12.21 22.38
CA ALA A 162 -9.71 -12.80 21.92
C ALA A 162 -8.59 -12.67 22.98
N PRO A 163 -8.75 -13.28 24.18
CA PRO A 163 -7.86 -13.03 25.32
C PRO A 163 -6.42 -13.48 25.11
N SER A 164 -6.17 -14.51 24.32
CA SER A 164 -4.86 -15.07 24.00
C SER A 164 -4.42 -14.84 22.56
N LEU A 165 -4.88 -13.74 21.93
CA LEU A 165 -4.54 -13.43 20.55
C LEU A 165 -3.04 -13.43 20.28
N LEU A 166 -2.24 -12.91 21.20
CA LEU A 166 -0.78 -12.81 21.07
C LEU A 166 -0.03 -14.15 21.19
N GLU A 167 -0.70 -15.22 21.59
CA GLU A 167 -0.14 -16.58 21.63
C GLU A 167 -0.17 -17.24 20.22
N ASN A 168 -0.74 -16.57 19.23
CA ASN A 168 -0.87 -17.02 17.86
C ASN A 168 0.10 -16.30 16.93
N ASP A 169 0.20 -16.76 15.68
CA ASP A 169 1.05 -16.17 14.65
C ASP A 169 0.46 -14.85 14.10
N THR A 170 0.64 -13.77 14.86
CA THR A 170 0.15 -12.44 14.51
C THR A 170 0.97 -11.71 13.44
N TYR A 171 2.02 -12.34 12.88
CA TYR A 171 2.71 -11.86 11.69
C TYR A 171 1.84 -11.98 10.43
N ASN A 172 0.94 -12.97 10.42
CA ASN A 172 0.00 -13.25 9.35
C ASN A 172 -1.37 -12.55 9.57
N SER A 173 -2.43 -13.12 9.03
CA SER A 173 -3.78 -12.55 9.11
C SER A 173 -4.37 -12.72 10.51
N VAL A 174 -4.54 -11.61 11.24
CA VAL A 174 -5.25 -11.60 12.52
C VAL A 174 -6.72 -11.96 12.32
N TYR A 175 -7.35 -11.58 11.21
CA TYR A 175 -8.75 -11.94 10.93
C TYR A 175 -8.94 -13.45 10.80
N ALA A 176 -7.97 -14.15 10.21
CA ALA A 176 -8.01 -15.61 10.16
C ALA A 176 -7.89 -16.25 11.56
N ILE A 177 -7.10 -15.67 12.46
CA ILE A 177 -6.98 -16.12 13.85
C ILE A 177 -8.26 -15.85 14.62
N LEU A 178 -8.85 -14.67 14.48
CA LEU A 178 -10.12 -14.31 15.11
C LEU A 178 -11.24 -15.27 14.72
N ASP A 179 -11.29 -15.65 13.45
CA ASP A 179 -12.26 -16.63 12.96
C ASP A 179 -11.96 -18.05 13.46
N SER A 180 -10.78 -18.59 13.14
CA SER A 180 -10.46 -20.01 13.32
C SER A 180 -10.19 -20.40 14.78
N VAL A 181 -9.61 -19.50 15.58
CA VAL A 181 -9.23 -19.80 16.98
C VAL A 181 -10.28 -19.32 17.98
N PHE A 182 -10.80 -18.11 17.78
CA PHE A 182 -11.69 -17.46 18.75
C PHE A 182 -13.18 -17.54 18.36
N ASN A 183 -13.49 -17.99 17.14
CA ASN A 183 -14.86 -18.03 16.62
C ASN A 183 -15.55 -16.65 16.67
N VAL A 184 -14.80 -15.62 16.33
CA VAL A 184 -15.27 -14.24 16.18
C VAL A 184 -14.87 -13.68 14.81
N PRO A 185 -15.41 -14.27 13.71
CA PRO A 185 -15.14 -13.76 12.36
C PRO A 185 -15.61 -12.31 12.25
N ILE A 186 -14.82 -11.47 11.63
CA ILE A 186 -15.23 -10.09 11.37
C ILE A 186 -16.32 -10.11 10.30
N THR A 187 -17.51 -9.64 10.64
CA THR A 187 -18.69 -9.65 9.77
C THR A 187 -18.97 -8.31 9.12
N ASP A 188 -18.66 -7.22 9.83
CA ASP A 188 -18.88 -5.86 9.38
C ASP A 188 -17.93 -4.88 10.05
N ALA A 189 -17.79 -3.69 9.50
CA ALA A 189 -17.01 -2.62 10.08
C ALA A 189 -17.50 -1.23 9.61
N ASP A 190 -17.46 -0.27 10.54
CA ASP A 190 -17.50 1.15 10.19
C ASP A 190 -16.08 1.61 9.88
N GLN A 191 -15.90 2.31 8.78
CA GLN A 191 -14.60 2.76 8.33
C GLN A 191 -14.63 4.24 7.95
N THR A 192 -13.71 5.01 8.52
CA THR A 192 -13.49 6.41 8.16
C THR A 192 -12.15 6.55 7.46
N VAL A 193 -12.16 7.24 6.33
CA VAL A 193 -10.97 7.50 5.50
C VAL A 193 -10.67 8.99 5.50
N SER A 194 -9.44 9.33 5.82
CA SER A 194 -8.93 10.71 5.82
C SER A 194 -7.50 10.75 5.30
N ALA A 195 -6.87 11.91 5.32
CA ALA A 195 -5.47 12.08 4.95
C ALA A 195 -4.71 12.77 6.08
N ILE A 196 -3.48 12.31 6.31
CA ILE A 196 -2.54 12.91 7.25
C ILE A 196 -1.17 13.06 6.61
N SER A 197 -0.30 13.86 7.22
CA SER A 197 1.10 13.96 6.81
C SER A 197 1.94 12.98 7.65
N ALA A 198 2.92 12.34 7.02
CA ALA A 198 3.89 11.51 7.73
C ALA A 198 4.69 12.36 8.71
N ASP A 199 4.65 12.02 9.99
CA ASP A 199 5.44 12.65 11.04
C ASP A 199 6.85 12.06 11.14
N ALA A 200 7.65 12.55 12.08
CA ALA A 200 9.03 12.13 12.29
C ALA A 200 9.16 10.66 12.72
N ASP A 201 8.13 10.10 13.35
CA ASP A 201 8.12 8.70 13.84
C ASP A 201 7.63 7.73 12.74
N THR A 202 6.64 8.13 11.98
CA THR A 202 6.01 7.32 10.94
C THR A 202 6.82 7.29 9.64
N ALA A 203 7.40 8.43 9.23
CA ALA A 203 8.10 8.57 7.97
C ALA A 203 9.26 7.58 7.78
N PRO A 204 10.16 7.35 8.75
CA PRO A 204 11.24 6.38 8.62
C PRO A 204 10.74 4.93 8.51
N LEU A 205 9.67 4.59 9.21
CA LEU A 205 9.09 3.24 9.17
C LEU A 205 8.49 2.91 7.80
N LEU A 206 7.88 3.91 7.17
CA LEU A 206 7.29 3.77 5.83
C LEU A 206 8.27 4.03 4.68
N ASP A 207 9.52 4.37 4.99
CA ASP A 207 10.53 4.76 3.99
C ASP A 207 10.04 5.90 3.08
N VAL A 208 9.54 6.98 3.69
CA VAL A 208 9.07 8.18 3.01
C VAL A 208 9.64 9.44 3.70
N PRO A 209 9.74 10.58 3.01
CA PRO A 209 10.07 11.86 3.63
C PRO A 209 9.01 12.28 4.67
N VAL A 210 9.44 12.99 5.73
CA VAL A 210 8.53 13.68 6.65
C VAL A 210 7.64 14.65 5.85
N GLY A 211 6.36 14.71 6.18
CA GLY A 211 5.38 15.54 5.47
C GLY A 211 4.75 14.86 4.25
N THR A 212 5.18 13.66 3.87
CA THR A 212 4.53 12.89 2.79
C THR A 212 3.08 12.64 3.12
N PRO A 213 2.11 12.91 2.18
CA PRO A 213 0.72 12.58 2.40
C PRO A 213 0.49 11.09 2.53
N LEU A 214 -0.23 10.69 3.56
CA LEU A 214 -0.62 9.31 3.84
C LEU A 214 -2.15 9.20 3.84
N LEU A 215 -2.67 8.06 3.40
CA LEU A 215 -4.06 7.71 3.59
C LEU A 215 -4.23 7.18 5.03
N HIS A 216 -5.13 7.77 5.80
CA HIS A 216 -5.44 7.35 7.17
C HIS A 216 -6.82 6.69 7.22
N ILE A 217 -6.86 5.46 7.71
CA ILE A 217 -8.08 4.67 7.81
C ILE A 217 -8.28 4.26 9.26
N VAL A 218 -9.39 4.65 9.85
CA VAL A 218 -9.83 4.17 11.17
C VAL A 218 -10.99 3.21 10.97
N ARG A 219 -10.86 2.02 11.54
CA ARG A 219 -11.84 0.94 11.38
C ARG A 219 -12.32 0.46 12.74
N TYR A 220 -13.63 0.25 12.86
CA TYR A 220 -14.35 -0.27 14.01
C TYR A 220 -15.02 -1.58 13.57
N SER A 221 -14.39 -2.72 13.84
CA SER A 221 -14.79 -4.04 13.31
C SER A 221 -15.55 -4.86 14.32
N ARG A 222 -16.63 -5.51 13.86
CA ARG A 222 -17.52 -6.33 14.68
C ARG A 222 -17.61 -7.77 14.17
N SER A 223 -17.98 -8.66 15.09
CA SER A 223 -18.45 -10.01 14.80
C SER A 223 -19.91 -10.12 15.26
N GLY A 224 -20.86 -9.91 14.36
CA GLY A 224 -22.24 -9.60 14.73
C GLY A 224 -22.30 -8.34 15.61
N ASP A 225 -22.94 -8.44 16.76
CA ASP A 225 -23.03 -7.31 17.69
C ASP A 225 -21.79 -7.13 18.59
N ARG A 226 -20.79 -8.00 18.49
CA ARG A 226 -19.59 -7.99 19.34
C ARG A 226 -18.53 -7.04 18.79
N PRO A 227 -18.12 -5.98 19.50
CA PRO A 227 -17.04 -5.10 19.09
C PRO A 227 -15.68 -5.80 19.32
N VAL A 228 -14.97 -6.14 18.26
CA VAL A 228 -13.78 -7.00 18.29
C VAL A 228 -12.49 -6.23 18.09
N GLU A 229 -12.45 -5.33 17.11
CA GLU A 229 -11.23 -4.60 16.71
C GLU A 229 -11.50 -3.12 16.52
N TRP A 230 -10.60 -2.29 17.03
CA TRP A 230 -10.41 -0.91 16.63
C TRP A 230 -9.01 -0.79 16.03
N CYS A 231 -8.89 -0.28 14.82
CA CYS A 231 -7.60 -0.18 14.15
C CYS A 231 -7.44 1.18 13.46
N SER A 232 -6.32 1.84 13.72
CA SER A 232 -5.88 3.04 13.01
C SER A 232 -4.73 2.66 12.09
N SER A 233 -4.95 2.77 10.78
CA SER A 233 -3.95 2.40 9.78
C SER A 233 -3.54 3.60 8.95
N VAL A 234 -2.25 3.72 8.66
CA VAL A 234 -1.71 4.72 7.74
C VAL A 234 -1.04 4.03 6.56
N TYR A 235 -1.38 4.45 5.35
CA TYR A 235 -0.92 3.83 4.11
C TYR A 235 -0.14 4.80 3.24
N ARG A 236 0.89 4.32 2.57
CA ARG A 236 1.58 5.05 1.51
C ARG A 236 0.67 5.23 0.30
N THR A 237 0.45 6.47 -0.11
CA THR A 237 -0.44 6.81 -1.24
C THR A 237 0.13 6.46 -2.61
N ASP A 238 1.45 6.25 -2.71
CA ASP A 238 2.11 5.75 -3.92
C ASP A 238 1.99 4.22 -4.10
N ARG A 239 1.62 3.49 -3.02
CA ARG A 239 1.53 2.02 -3.01
C ARG A 239 0.15 1.46 -2.67
N TYR A 240 -0.76 2.29 -2.19
CA TYR A 240 -2.11 1.88 -1.82
C TYR A 240 -3.15 2.89 -2.30
N ARG A 241 -4.23 2.40 -2.87
CA ARG A 241 -5.38 3.18 -3.31
C ARG A 241 -6.66 2.55 -2.82
N LEU A 242 -7.60 3.40 -2.42
CA LEU A 242 -8.95 2.99 -2.10
C LEU A 242 -9.86 3.33 -3.27
N THR A 243 -10.57 2.33 -3.78
CA THR A 243 -11.51 2.50 -4.89
C THR A 243 -12.89 2.00 -4.48
N THR A 244 -13.91 2.81 -4.69
CA THR A 244 -15.30 2.42 -4.48
C THR A 244 -16.13 2.65 -5.73
N ARG A 245 -17.12 1.78 -5.95
CA ARG A 245 -18.16 1.98 -6.96
C ARG A 245 -19.39 2.58 -6.29
N VAL A 246 -19.73 3.78 -6.68
CA VAL A 246 -20.94 4.46 -6.18
C VAL A 246 -22.05 4.31 -7.23
N ALA A 247 -23.23 3.85 -6.81
CA ALA A 247 -24.42 3.79 -7.64
C ALA A 247 -25.43 4.83 -7.14
N ARG A 248 -26.16 5.44 -8.06
CA ARG A 248 -27.29 6.30 -7.70
C ARG A 248 -28.48 5.39 -7.38
N GLU A 249 -29.05 5.51 -6.19
CA GLU A 249 -30.35 4.91 -5.90
C GLU A 249 -31.39 5.55 -6.81
N ASN A 250 -32.08 4.74 -7.61
CA ASN A 250 -33.27 5.20 -8.34
C ASN A 250 -34.34 5.49 -7.29
N SER A 251 -34.63 6.76 -7.07
CA SER A 251 -35.84 7.16 -6.32
C SER A 251 -37.05 6.55 -7.05
N ILE A 252 -37.72 5.61 -6.39
CA ILE A 252 -39.00 5.05 -6.82
C ILE A 252 -40.09 6.11 -6.56
#